data_ee62e11e3f04e72af8705581b5980eeb
#
_entry.id   ee62e11e3f04e72af8705581b5980eeb
#
_cell.length_a   1.000
_cell.length_b   1.000
_cell.length_c   1.000
_cell.angle_alpha   90.00
_cell.angle_beta   90.00
_cell.angle_gamma   90.00
#
_symmetry.space_group_name_H-M   'P 1'
#
loop_
_entity.id
_entity.type
_entity.pdbx_description
1 polymer ?
#
loop_
_entity_poly.entity_id
_entity_poly.type
_entity_poly.pdbx_seq_one_letter_code
_entity_poly.pdbx_strand_id
1 'polypeptide(L)'
;MLSPFAFAAILNSQTGSPADTIFGVWVHSSGFAIPLVVLAFAGSWGFPVLAGVLAGDIFSAEDRYGTWKTVLTRSCRRRDLFVGKALAAATFAVGLIALLAISSLAAGLLFVGDEPLVGLGGALIAPGKCVVLVLVSWLLNVLPMLGFASLAMLFSVAARNGIVGVLGTIMAALVMQLLALVGTGTWVHALLLASAFDGWHGLFTPHPFYSQPVLACIVSVAWTAACLGGAWAILRRRDFAGTPSSGRSGWGRPLRGVLVATALIALLTIASSWGPTGVTAARLRNSIAPTFSNLTLIQQRLAGRTGETTANLTIMAHCGRRSGSGRGPGDDWFCTVDALIAQPGAVPFWGTPVTYDIGVKTNGCYKAQAPPTSVGNLLMRDAHHHLVVNPLATIYGCFNPM
;
A
#
# COMPACT_ATOMS: atom_id res chain seq x y z
N MET A 1 8.70 -3.77 18.78
CA MET A 1 9.68 -4.75 18.26
C MET A 1 9.13 -6.18 18.23
N LEU A 2 8.37 -6.63 19.20
CA LEU A 2 7.80 -7.99 19.23
C LEU A 2 6.61 -8.20 18.28
N SER A 3 5.97 -7.13 17.78
CA SER A 3 4.77 -7.19 16.94
C SER A 3 4.93 -8.05 15.66
N PRO A 4 6.00 -7.93 14.84
CA PRO A 4 6.16 -8.78 13.66
C PRO A 4 6.43 -10.24 14.01
N PHE A 5 7.15 -10.50 15.12
CA PHE A 5 7.39 -11.87 15.60
C PHE A 5 6.11 -12.51 16.14
N ALA A 6 5.32 -11.77 16.92
CA ALA A 6 4.02 -12.22 17.39
C ALA A 6 3.06 -12.47 16.20
N PHE A 7 3.05 -11.59 15.22
CA PHE A 7 2.27 -11.76 14.00
C PHE A 7 2.68 -13.02 13.22
N ALA A 8 3.98 -13.24 13.00
CA ALA A 8 4.49 -14.42 12.33
C ALA A 8 4.18 -15.72 13.11
N ALA A 9 4.31 -15.69 14.44
CA ALA A 9 3.99 -16.82 15.30
C ALA A 9 2.49 -17.15 15.29
N ILE A 10 1.61 -16.14 15.32
CA ILE A 10 0.17 -16.30 15.22
C ILE A 10 -0.21 -16.87 13.86
N LEU A 11 0.36 -16.35 12.78
CA LEU A 11 0.13 -16.87 11.43
C LEU A 11 0.53 -18.33 11.32
N ASN A 12 1.67 -18.71 11.89
CA ASN A 12 2.14 -20.10 11.86
C ASN A 12 1.24 -21.04 12.68
N SER A 13 0.49 -20.52 13.65
CA SER A 13 -0.47 -21.32 14.45
C SER A 13 -1.88 -21.39 13.84
N GLN A 14 -2.19 -20.55 12.84
CA GLN A 14 -3.50 -20.50 12.18
C GLN A 14 -3.45 -21.15 10.81
N THR A 15 -4.40 -22.01 10.50
CA THR A 15 -4.58 -22.62 9.17
C THR A 15 -5.25 -21.67 8.16
N GLY A 16 -5.65 -20.46 8.60
CA GLY A 16 -6.29 -19.44 7.76
C GLY A 16 -5.30 -18.41 7.24
N SER A 17 -5.21 -18.28 5.93
CA SER A 17 -4.42 -17.23 5.27
C SER A 17 -5.13 -15.87 5.39
N PRO A 18 -4.43 -14.75 5.67
CA PRO A 18 -5.00 -13.41 5.55
C PRO A 18 -5.23 -13.06 4.08
N ALA A 19 -6.31 -13.61 3.51
CA ALA A 19 -6.63 -13.58 2.08
C ALA A 19 -6.89 -12.16 1.52
N ASP A 20 -6.99 -11.14 2.39
CA ASP A 20 -7.33 -9.78 1.98
C ASP A 20 -6.12 -8.92 1.61
N THR A 21 -4.90 -9.40 1.81
CA THR A 21 -3.67 -8.69 1.42
C THR A 21 -3.01 -9.35 0.22
N ILE A 22 -2.39 -8.54 -0.64
CA ILE A 22 -1.82 -8.97 -1.93
C ILE A 22 -0.86 -10.17 -1.79
N PHE A 23 -0.03 -10.20 -0.76
CA PHE A 23 0.90 -11.31 -0.48
C PHE A 23 0.44 -12.23 0.66
N GLY A 24 -0.74 -11.97 1.23
CA GLY A 24 -1.27 -12.74 2.37
C GLY A 24 -1.45 -14.23 2.10
N VAL A 25 -1.75 -14.57 0.86
CA VAL A 25 -1.91 -15.98 0.41
C VAL A 25 -0.59 -16.77 0.55
N TRP A 26 0.56 -16.10 0.46
CA TRP A 26 1.88 -16.73 0.40
C TRP A 26 2.65 -16.70 1.72
N VAL A 27 2.04 -16.22 2.83
CA VAL A 27 2.72 -16.07 4.14
C VAL A 27 3.18 -17.40 4.75
N HIS A 28 2.56 -18.51 4.37
CA HIS A 28 2.95 -19.85 4.83
C HIS A 28 3.94 -20.54 3.91
N SER A 29 4.14 -20.04 2.68
CA SER A 29 5.00 -20.66 1.68
C SER A 29 6.30 -19.92 1.45
N SER A 30 6.41 -18.65 1.83
CA SER A 30 7.63 -17.85 1.68
C SER A 30 7.75 -16.81 2.78
N GLY A 31 8.87 -16.82 3.49
CA GLY A 31 9.16 -15.84 4.55
C GLY A 31 9.23 -14.40 4.05
N PHE A 32 9.47 -14.19 2.76
CA PHE A 32 9.47 -12.87 2.13
C PHE A 32 8.06 -12.25 2.00
N ALA A 33 6.99 -13.03 2.11
CA ALA A 33 5.64 -12.52 2.11
C ALA A 33 5.31 -11.74 3.40
N ILE A 34 5.85 -12.16 4.55
CA ILE A 34 5.58 -11.53 5.85
C ILE A 34 5.93 -10.04 5.89
N PRO A 35 7.17 -9.61 5.53
CA PRO A 35 7.50 -8.19 5.53
C PRO A 35 6.66 -7.37 4.54
N LEU A 36 6.18 -7.95 3.44
CA LEU A 36 5.31 -7.26 2.48
C LEU A 36 3.88 -7.09 3.00
N VAL A 37 3.34 -8.10 3.69
CA VAL A 37 2.03 -8.00 4.37
C VAL A 37 2.08 -6.99 5.50
N VAL A 38 3.14 -7.01 6.32
CA VAL A 38 3.35 -6.02 7.38
C VAL A 38 3.47 -4.62 6.78
N LEU A 39 4.20 -4.46 5.67
CA LEU A 39 4.34 -3.18 4.98
C LEU A 39 3.01 -2.67 4.43
N ALA A 40 2.21 -3.52 3.79
CA ALA A 40 0.90 -3.15 3.24
C ALA A 40 -0.05 -2.68 4.36
N PHE A 41 -0.10 -3.40 5.48
CA PHE A 41 -0.90 -3.01 6.64
C PHE A 41 -0.36 -1.74 7.31
N ALA A 42 0.95 -1.66 7.54
CA ALA A 42 1.58 -0.50 8.14
C ALA A 42 1.42 0.76 7.27
N GLY A 43 1.57 0.65 5.96
CA GLY A 43 1.38 1.75 5.01
C GLY A 43 -0.04 2.27 5.02
N SER A 44 -1.03 1.38 5.00
CA SER A 44 -2.44 1.79 4.96
C SER A 44 -2.91 2.46 6.26
N TRP A 45 -2.50 1.95 7.42
CA TRP A 45 -3.04 2.38 8.72
C TRP A 45 -1.97 2.79 9.72
N GLY A 46 -0.89 2.00 9.85
CA GLY A 46 0.11 2.16 10.90
C GLY A 46 0.92 3.44 10.75
N PHE A 47 1.50 3.69 9.59
CA PHE A 47 2.40 4.84 9.38
C PHE A 47 1.72 6.19 9.53
N PRO A 48 0.52 6.44 9.01
CA PRO A 48 -0.17 7.71 9.27
C PRO A 48 -0.47 7.95 10.75
N VAL A 49 -0.87 6.91 11.49
CA VAL A 49 -1.13 7.00 12.94
C VAL A 49 0.18 7.28 13.69
N LEU A 50 1.22 6.52 13.40
CA LEU A 50 2.53 6.69 14.05
C LEU A 50 3.15 8.05 13.72
N ALA A 51 3.03 8.53 12.49
CA ALA A 51 3.46 9.87 12.09
C ALA A 51 2.71 10.96 12.89
N GLY A 52 1.39 10.81 13.05
CA GLY A 52 0.57 11.67 13.86
C GLY A 52 1.03 11.73 15.31
N VAL A 53 1.26 10.56 15.93
CA VAL A 53 1.73 10.46 17.33
C VAL A 53 3.13 11.05 17.50
N LEU A 54 4.06 10.74 16.58
CA LEU A 54 5.46 11.18 16.67
C LEU A 54 5.64 12.69 16.45
N ALA A 55 4.91 13.26 15.47
CA ALA A 55 5.12 14.63 15.04
C ALA A 55 3.99 15.59 15.42
N GLY A 56 2.81 15.08 15.80
CA GLY A 56 1.64 15.91 16.08
C GLY A 56 1.73 16.75 17.35
N ASP A 57 2.52 16.31 18.34
CA ASP A 57 2.72 17.09 19.58
C ASP A 57 4.06 17.82 19.62
N ILE A 58 4.91 17.68 18.59
CA ILE A 58 6.31 18.13 18.62
C ILE A 58 6.48 19.66 18.81
N PHE A 59 5.51 20.47 18.36
CA PHE A 59 5.47 21.92 18.56
C PHE A 59 4.47 22.34 19.62
N SER A 60 3.32 21.71 19.68
CA SER A 60 2.24 22.04 20.61
C SER A 60 2.59 21.68 22.06
N ALA A 61 3.52 20.76 22.30
CA ALA A 61 4.05 20.50 23.62
C ALA A 61 4.68 21.76 24.25
N GLU A 62 5.44 22.54 23.46
CA GLU A 62 6.03 23.80 23.93
C GLU A 62 4.95 24.85 24.29
N ASP A 63 3.83 24.83 23.58
CA ASP A 63 2.68 25.70 23.90
C ASP A 63 2.01 25.29 25.19
N ARG A 64 1.78 23.97 25.36
CA ARG A 64 1.12 23.40 26.54
C ARG A 64 1.90 23.60 27.81
N TYR A 65 3.24 23.44 27.75
CA TYR A 65 4.12 23.59 28.91
C TYR A 65 4.67 25.00 29.09
N GLY A 66 4.37 25.96 28.18
CA GLY A 66 4.81 27.34 28.25
C GLY A 66 6.34 27.52 28.09
N THR A 67 7.02 26.52 27.53
CA THR A 67 8.49 26.45 27.44
C THR A 67 9.07 27.34 26.33
N TRP A 68 8.25 27.92 25.47
CA TRP A 68 8.70 28.80 24.37
C TRP A 68 9.62 29.93 24.84
N LYS A 69 9.29 30.57 25.98
CA LYS A 69 10.12 31.66 26.53
C LYS A 69 11.53 31.16 26.87
N THR A 70 11.62 30.02 27.54
CA THR A 70 12.89 29.43 27.95
C THR A 70 13.73 28.98 26.76
N VAL A 71 13.08 28.42 25.73
CA VAL A 71 13.77 27.94 24.51
C VAL A 71 14.25 29.11 23.65
N LEU A 72 13.46 30.18 23.51
CA LEU A 72 13.78 31.33 22.66
C LEU A 72 14.71 32.35 23.35
N THR A 73 14.84 32.33 24.68
CA THR A 73 15.85 33.16 25.42
C THR A 73 17.26 32.56 25.32
N ARG A 74 17.40 31.28 25.01
CA ARG A 74 18.69 30.72 24.62
C ARG A 74 18.98 31.17 23.18
N SER A 75 20.26 31.37 22.84
CA SER A 75 20.78 31.91 21.59
C SER A 75 20.46 31.09 20.32
N CYS A 76 19.32 30.35 20.31
CA CYS A 76 18.89 29.52 19.19
C CYS A 76 17.95 30.32 18.25
N ARG A 77 18.28 30.33 16.95
CA ARG A 77 17.38 30.93 15.95
C ARG A 77 16.13 30.05 15.78
N ARG A 78 14.98 30.69 15.48
CA ARG A 78 13.71 29.96 15.21
C ARG A 78 13.87 28.91 14.11
N ARG A 79 14.74 29.19 13.11
CA ARG A 79 15.03 28.25 12.02
C ARG A 79 15.71 26.99 12.54
N ASP A 80 16.71 27.14 13.41
CA ASP A 80 17.49 25.99 13.91
C ASP A 80 16.62 25.10 14.79
N LEU A 81 15.73 25.69 15.57
CA LEU A 81 14.73 24.96 16.34
C LEU A 81 13.75 24.18 15.43
N PHE A 82 13.24 24.83 14.38
CA PHE A 82 12.34 24.20 13.43
C PHE A 82 13.00 23.01 12.71
N VAL A 83 14.19 23.26 12.18
CA VAL A 83 14.98 22.22 11.48
C VAL A 83 15.33 21.08 12.44
N GLY A 84 15.77 21.39 13.65
CA GLY A 84 16.08 20.37 14.65
C GLY A 84 14.89 19.46 14.99
N LYS A 85 13.70 20.06 15.18
CA LYS A 85 12.46 19.28 15.42
C LYS A 85 12.04 18.47 14.19
N ALA A 86 12.17 19.03 12.98
CA ALA A 86 11.87 18.31 11.73
C ALA A 86 12.84 17.14 11.52
N LEU A 87 14.13 17.33 11.77
CA LEU A 87 15.12 16.26 11.70
C LEU A 87 14.86 15.17 12.76
N ALA A 88 14.51 15.55 13.99
CA ALA A 88 14.15 14.58 15.02
C ALA A 88 12.95 13.72 14.57
N ALA A 89 11.87 14.33 14.08
CA ALA A 89 10.72 13.62 13.57
C ALA A 89 11.11 12.68 12.40
N ALA A 90 11.92 13.16 11.46
CA ALA A 90 12.41 12.37 10.34
C ALA A 90 13.26 11.18 10.80
N THR A 91 14.18 11.39 11.73
CA THR A 91 15.04 10.32 12.28
C THR A 91 14.22 9.23 12.97
N PHE A 92 13.22 9.61 13.76
CA PHE A 92 12.31 8.65 14.38
C PHE A 92 11.48 7.89 13.33
N ALA A 93 10.97 8.57 12.31
CA ALA A 93 10.22 7.92 11.23
C ALA A 93 11.06 6.90 10.46
N VAL A 94 12.28 7.28 10.06
CA VAL A 94 13.23 6.39 9.38
C VAL A 94 13.62 5.22 10.27
N GLY A 95 13.95 5.49 11.54
CA GLY A 95 14.31 4.46 12.51
C GLY A 95 13.21 3.44 12.74
N LEU A 96 11.95 3.91 12.83
CA LEU A 96 10.78 3.04 12.99
C LEU A 96 10.58 2.13 11.78
N ILE A 97 10.65 2.69 10.57
CA ILE A 97 10.54 1.91 9.32
C ILE A 97 11.66 0.87 9.24
N ALA A 98 12.91 1.27 9.52
CA ALA A 98 14.05 0.36 9.50
C ALA A 98 13.89 -0.80 10.51
N LEU A 99 13.43 -0.48 11.72
CA LEU A 99 13.16 -1.49 12.74
C LEU A 99 12.06 -2.47 12.34
N LEU A 100 10.96 -1.96 11.76
CA LEU A 100 9.87 -2.81 11.27
C LEU A 100 10.32 -3.65 10.07
N ALA A 101 11.07 -3.09 9.14
CA ALA A 101 11.62 -3.81 7.99
C ALA A 101 12.52 -4.97 8.43
N ILE A 102 13.50 -4.68 9.29
CA ILE A 102 14.45 -5.70 9.77
C ILE A 102 13.73 -6.77 10.59
N SER A 103 12.88 -6.36 11.53
CA SER A 103 12.18 -7.31 12.41
C SER A 103 11.17 -8.19 11.65
N SER A 104 10.45 -7.64 10.66
CA SER A 104 9.50 -8.42 9.86
C SER A 104 10.20 -9.37 8.88
N LEU A 105 11.31 -8.93 8.28
CA LEU A 105 12.13 -9.80 7.42
C LEU A 105 12.77 -10.92 8.23
N ALA A 106 13.36 -10.60 9.38
CA ALA A 106 13.93 -11.59 10.28
C ALA A 106 12.88 -12.60 10.75
N ALA A 107 11.70 -12.12 11.16
CA ALA A 107 10.60 -12.99 11.56
C ALA A 107 10.18 -13.92 10.41
N GLY A 108 10.03 -13.40 9.19
CA GLY A 108 9.67 -14.20 8.03
C GLY A 108 10.68 -15.32 7.74
N LEU A 109 11.95 -14.97 7.70
CA LEU A 109 13.02 -15.95 7.42
C LEU A 109 13.17 -16.98 8.54
N LEU A 110 12.98 -16.61 9.80
CA LEU A 110 13.12 -17.53 10.93
C LEU A 110 11.94 -18.49 11.08
N PHE A 111 10.71 -18.06 10.81
CA PHE A 111 9.52 -18.89 11.04
C PHE A 111 9.04 -19.64 9.80
N VAL A 112 9.28 -19.11 8.60
CA VAL A 112 8.78 -19.71 7.35
C VAL A 112 9.91 -20.20 6.45
N GLY A 113 11.04 -19.47 6.40
CA GLY A 113 12.18 -19.83 5.57
C GLY A 113 12.37 -18.90 4.37
N ASP A 114 13.35 -19.26 3.51
CA ASP A 114 13.82 -18.45 2.37
C ASP A 114 13.33 -18.96 1.02
N GLU A 115 12.22 -19.70 1.00
CA GLU A 115 11.61 -20.21 -0.24
C GLU A 115 11.25 -19.07 -1.21
N PRO A 116 11.37 -19.31 -2.54
CA PRO A 116 11.03 -18.32 -3.55
C PRO A 116 9.63 -17.75 -3.39
N LEU A 117 9.49 -16.42 -3.54
CA LEU A 117 8.21 -15.74 -3.46
C LEU A 117 7.47 -15.79 -4.79
N VAL A 118 6.19 -16.09 -4.76
CA VAL A 118 5.30 -15.91 -5.91
C VAL A 118 4.97 -14.42 -6.05
N GLY A 119 5.47 -13.81 -7.12
CA GLY A 119 5.23 -12.39 -7.44
C GLY A 119 3.85 -12.13 -8.03
N LEU A 120 3.56 -10.85 -8.24
CA LEU A 120 2.35 -10.38 -8.90
C LEU A 120 2.43 -10.70 -10.39
N GLY A 121 1.66 -11.69 -10.81
CA GLY A 121 1.75 -12.29 -12.14
C GLY A 121 2.17 -13.76 -12.10
N GLY A 122 2.24 -14.35 -10.90
CA GLY A 122 2.46 -15.79 -10.71
C GLY A 122 3.89 -16.27 -10.96
N ALA A 123 4.84 -15.38 -11.30
CA ALA A 123 6.23 -15.74 -11.52
C ALA A 123 6.96 -15.95 -10.18
N LEU A 124 7.79 -16.99 -10.09
CA LEU A 124 8.65 -17.21 -8.93
C LEU A 124 9.83 -16.23 -8.94
N ILE A 125 10.03 -15.55 -7.82
CA ILE A 125 11.12 -14.61 -7.61
C ILE A 125 12.16 -15.28 -6.72
N ALA A 126 13.42 -15.34 -7.20
CA ALA A 126 14.51 -15.97 -6.45
C ALA A 126 14.80 -15.22 -5.13
N PRO A 127 15.23 -15.91 -4.05
CA PRO A 127 15.42 -15.35 -2.71
C PRO A 127 16.29 -14.08 -2.68
N GLY A 128 17.45 -14.09 -3.36
CA GLY A 128 18.32 -12.92 -3.41
C GLY A 128 17.67 -11.67 -4.02
N LYS A 129 16.83 -11.85 -5.06
CA LYS A 129 16.05 -10.76 -5.65
C LYS A 129 14.91 -10.33 -4.72
N CYS A 130 14.29 -11.27 -3.99
CA CYS A 130 13.27 -10.96 -3.01
C CYS A 130 13.77 -10.03 -1.91
N VAL A 131 14.94 -10.30 -1.32
CA VAL A 131 15.55 -9.42 -0.30
C VAL A 131 15.67 -8.00 -0.82
N VAL A 132 16.22 -7.82 -2.02
CA VAL A 132 16.41 -6.49 -2.62
C VAL A 132 15.06 -5.80 -2.83
N LEU A 133 14.07 -6.49 -3.40
CA LEU A 133 12.74 -5.93 -3.65
C LEU A 133 12.01 -5.55 -2.35
N VAL A 134 12.12 -6.38 -1.31
CA VAL A 134 11.57 -6.09 0.01
C VAL A 134 12.20 -4.82 0.58
N LEU A 135 13.53 -4.74 0.60
CA LEU A 135 14.24 -3.58 1.13
C LEU A 135 13.93 -2.29 0.34
N VAL A 136 13.86 -2.37 -0.99
CA VAL A 136 13.46 -1.24 -1.85
C VAL A 136 12.04 -0.81 -1.54
N SER A 137 11.11 -1.75 -1.34
CA SER A 137 9.72 -1.43 -1.00
C SER A 137 9.61 -0.69 0.33
N TRP A 138 10.35 -1.12 1.35
CA TRP A 138 10.42 -0.44 2.65
C TRP A 138 11.04 0.95 2.53
N LEU A 139 12.11 1.09 1.73
CA LEU A 139 12.78 2.38 1.50
C LEU A 139 11.85 3.38 0.79
N LEU A 140 11.09 2.95 -0.20
CA LEU A 140 10.09 3.78 -0.90
C LEU A 140 9.03 4.30 0.07
N ASN A 141 8.65 3.54 1.08
CA ASN A 141 7.65 3.92 2.07
C ASN A 141 8.15 4.95 3.12
N VAL A 142 9.46 5.23 3.17
CA VAL A 142 10.01 6.32 3.98
C VAL A 142 9.46 7.68 3.54
N LEU A 143 9.36 7.94 2.25
CA LEU A 143 8.93 9.24 1.73
C LEU A 143 7.48 9.59 2.10
N PRO A 144 6.46 8.74 1.87
CA PRO A 144 5.10 9.06 2.32
C PRO A 144 4.98 9.13 3.84
N MET A 145 5.77 8.35 4.61
CA MET A 145 5.82 8.49 6.07
C MET A 145 6.32 9.88 6.49
N LEU A 146 7.36 10.41 5.85
CA LEU A 146 7.84 11.78 6.07
C LEU A 146 6.79 12.82 5.65
N GLY A 147 6.02 12.55 4.61
CA GLY A 147 4.88 13.37 4.19
C GLY A 147 3.83 13.48 5.31
N PHE A 148 3.42 12.37 5.91
CA PHE A 148 2.48 12.38 7.03
C PHE A 148 3.08 13.01 8.30
N ALA A 149 4.35 12.79 8.59
CA ALA A 149 5.03 13.44 9.70
C ALA A 149 5.07 14.97 9.53
N SER A 150 5.33 15.45 8.31
CA SER A 150 5.30 16.89 8.00
C SER A 150 3.89 17.48 8.08
N LEU A 151 2.85 16.73 7.69
CA LEU A 151 1.45 17.11 7.87
C LEU A 151 1.07 17.21 9.35
N ALA A 152 1.51 16.27 10.17
CA ALA A 152 1.34 16.28 11.63
C ALA A 152 2.02 17.51 12.26
N MET A 153 3.23 17.84 11.82
CA MET A 153 3.93 19.06 12.26
C MET A 153 3.16 20.32 11.86
N LEU A 154 2.60 20.38 10.64
CA LEU A 154 1.79 21.51 10.20
C LEU A 154 0.57 21.71 11.10
N PHE A 155 -0.16 20.64 11.42
CA PHE A 155 -1.29 20.71 12.35
C PHE A 155 -0.87 21.11 13.76
N SER A 156 0.26 20.58 14.25
CA SER A 156 0.84 20.92 15.55
C SER A 156 1.13 22.42 15.68
N VAL A 157 1.77 23.00 14.65
CA VAL A 157 2.09 24.44 14.62
C VAL A 157 0.84 25.29 14.46
N ALA A 158 -0.10 24.89 13.60
CA ALA A 158 -1.29 25.67 13.26
C ALA A 158 -2.31 25.71 14.40
N ALA A 159 -2.58 24.55 15.02
CA ALA A 159 -3.61 24.42 16.04
C ALA A 159 -3.13 24.75 17.46
N ARG A 160 -1.82 24.74 17.72
CA ARG A 160 -1.24 24.92 19.07
C ARG A 160 -1.77 23.89 20.10
N ASN A 161 -2.24 22.78 19.63
CA ASN A 161 -2.85 21.73 20.43
C ASN A 161 -2.41 20.37 19.92
N GLY A 162 -1.78 19.57 20.77
CA GLY A 162 -1.25 18.24 20.41
C GLY A 162 -2.34 17.27 19.97
N ILE A 163 -3.51 17.34 20.60
CA ILE A 163 -4.65 16.51 20.23
C ILE A 163 -5.04 16.77 18.77
N VAL A 164 -5.08 18.02 18.35
CA VAL A 164 -5.39 18.39 16.95
C VAL A 164 -4.25 17.98 16.01
N GLY A 165 -3.01 18.09 16.47
CA GLY A 165 -1.85 17.60 15.69
C GLY A 165 -1.94 16.11 15.40
N VAL A 166 -2.22 15.30 16.42
CA VAL A 166 -2.33 13.84 16.30
C VAL A 166 -3.61 13.43 15.56
N LEU A 167 -4.78 13.81 16.09
CA LEU A 167 -6.08 13.40 15.53
C LEU A 167 -6.31 14.00 14.15
N GLY A 168 -5.88 15.25 13.90
CA GLY A 168 -5.98 15.88 12.59
C GLY A 168 -5.25 15.10 11.51
N THR A 169 -4.06 14.58 11.81
CA THR A 169 -3.29 13.74 10.89
C THR A 169 -3.99 12.41 10.62
N ILE A 170 -4.49 11.76 11.68
CA ILE A 170 -5.22 10.49 11.55
C ILE A 170 -6.50 10.70 10.74
N MET A 171 -7.26 11.75 11.01
CA MET A 171 -8.47 12.07 10.26
C MET A 171 -8.17 12.40 8.79
N ALA A 172 -7.10 13.15 8.51
CA ALA A 172 -6.68 13.41 7.14
C ALA A 172 -6.31 12.13 6.40
N ALA A 173 -5.57 11.21 7.06
CA ALA A 173 -5.25 9.90 6.50
C ALA A 173 -6.52 9.08 6.21
N LEU A 174 -7.47 9.07 7.14
CA LEU A 174 -8.75 8.36 7.01
C LEU A 174 -9.57 8.89 5.83
N VAL A 175 -9.66 10.22 5.70
CA VAL A 175 -10.31 10.86 4.55
C VAL A 175 -9.61 10.50 3.23
N MET A 176 -8.27 10.50 3.20
CA MET A 176 -7.52 10.09 2.01
C MET A 176 -7.77 8.61 1.67
N GLN A 177 -7.86 7.72 2.65
CA GLN A 177 -8.17 6.31 2.44
C GLN A 177 -9.60 6.11 1.93
N LEU A 178 -10.57 6.81 2.49
CA LEU A 178 -11.97 6.77 2.01
C LEU A 178 -12.08 7.28 0.57
N LEU A 179 -11.40 8.37 0.24
CA LEU A 179 -11.32 8.87 -1.13
C LEU A 179 -10.65 7.85 -2.07
N ALA A 180 -9.69 7.08 -1.55
CA ALA A 180 -9.05 6.02 -2.30
C ALA A 180 -10.01 4.83 -2.59
N LEU A 181 -11.00 4.58 -1.76
CA LEU A 181 -12.01 3.53 -1.97
C LEU A 181 -13.13 3.94 -2.93
N VAL A 182 -13.50 5.22 -2.94
CA VAL A 182 -14.58 5.74 -3.79
C VAL A 182 -14.05 5.96 -5.20
N GLY A 183 -13.97 4.97 -6.04
CA GLY A 183 -13.72 4.97 -7.50
C GLY A 183 -13.41 6.31 -8.21
N THR A 184 -12.76 7.24 -7.50
CA THR A 184 -12.36 8.56 -7.99
C THR A 184 -11.30 8.40 -9.07
N GLY A 185 -11.30 9.26 -10.08
CA GLY A 185 -10.44 9.14 -11.24
C GLY A 185 -8.95 9.01 -10.90
N THR A 186 -8.21 8.37 -11.79
CA THR A 186 -6.81 7.97 -11.62
C THR A 186 -5.88 9.10 -11.16
N TRP A 187 -6.15 10.34 -11.61
CA TRP A 187 -5.32 11.51 -11.27
C TRP A 187 -5.41 11.93 -9.81
N VAL A 188 -6.58 11.83 -9.21
CA VAL A 188 -6.74 12.22 -7.80
C VAL A 188 -6.11 11.20 -6.88
N HIS A 189 -6.32 9.91 -7.18
CA HIS A 189 -5.60 8.86 -6.48
C HIS A 189 -4.08 9.06 -6.52
N ALA A 190 -3.57 9.48 -7.67
CA ALA A 190 -2.16 9.75 -7.87
C ALA A 190 -1.63 10.89 -6.97
N LEU A 191 -2.49 11.85 -6.60
CA LEU A 191 -2.13 13.00 -5.76
C LEU A 191 -2.32 12.75 -4.26
N LEU A 192 -3.03 11.68 -3.87
CA LEU A 192 -3.24 11.34 -2.46
C LEU A 192 -1.95 10.77 -1.85
N LEU A 193 -1.53 11.33 -0.74
CA LEU A 193 -0.36 10.83 -0.01
C LEU A 193 -0.56 9.39 0.49
N ALA A 194 -1.80 9.02 0.83
CA ALA A 194 -2.13 7.66 1.26
C ALA A 194 -1.89 6.61 0.15
N SER A 195 -2.17 6.94 -1.12
CA SER A 195 -1.93 6.01 -2.24
C SER A 195 -0.44 5.84 -2.58
N ALA A 196 0.42 6.75 -2.13
CA ALA A 196 1.86 6.61 -2.33
C ALA A 196 2.46 5.41 -1.59
N PHE A 197 1.81 4.94 -0.52
CA PHE A 197 2.22 3.72 0.19
C PHE A 197 2.06 2.44 -0.65
N ASP A 198 1.21 2.44 -1.67
CA ASP A 198 0.98 1.30 -2.56
C ASP A 198 1.86 1.31 -3.83
N GLY A 199 2.71 2.34 -3.99
CA GLY A 199 3.51 2.54 -5.19
C GLY A 199 4.53 1.43 -5.51
N TRP A 200 4.92 0.62 -4.52
CA TRP A 200 5.91 -0.44 -4.66
C TRP A 200 5.38 -1.73 -5.31
N HIS A 201 4.08 -1.94 -5.40
CA HIS A 201 3.48 -3.19 -5.90
C HIS A 201 3.95 -3.53 -7.33
N GLY A 202 4.10 -2.54 -8.21
CA GLY A 202 4.55 -2.74 -9.58
C GLY A 202 5.95 -3.35 -9.74
N LEU A 203 6.77 -3.33 -8.69
CA LEU A 203 8.11 -3.93 -8.70
C LEU A 203 8.08 -5.46 -8.67
N PHE A 204 7.00 -6.07 -8.18
CA PHE A 204 6.85 -7.52 -8.03
C PHE A 204 6.17 -8.19 -9.23
N THR A 205 5.98 -7.47 -10.33
CA THR A 205 5.44 -8.01 -11.58
C THR A 205 6.54 -8.65 -12.44
N PRO A 206 6.22 -9.59 -13.36
CA PRO A 206 7.20 -10.17 -14.28
C PRO A 206 7.95 -9.11 -15.12
N HIS A 207 7.24 -8.05 -15.51
CA HIS A 207 7.78 -6.87 -16.17
C HIS A 207 7.62 -5.66 -15.25
N PRO A 208 8.60 -5.38 -14.36
CA PRO A 208 8.50 -4.29 -13.40
C PRO A 208 8.27 -2.95 -14.08
N PHE A 209 7.31 -2.17 -13.57
CA PHE A 209 7.06 -0.81 -14.04
C PHE A 209 7.34 0.19 -12.92
N TYR A 210 8.09 1.24 -13.28
CA TYR A 210 8.60 2.21 -12.32
C TYR A 210 7.77 3.49 -12.23
N SER A 211 6.75 3.64 -13.08
CA SER A 211 5.90 4.83 -13.11
C SER A 211 5.22 5.10 -11.76
N GLN A 212 4.71 4.07 -11.10
CA GLN A 212 4.05 4.16 -9.79
C GLN A 212 5.02 4.55 -8.66
N PRO A 213 6.17 3.87 -8.46
CA PRO A 213 7.16 4.28 -7.46
C PRO A 213 7.65 5.72 -7.67
N VAL A 214 7.95 6.12 -8.91
CA VAL A 214 8.41 7.48 -9.22
C VAL A 214 7.34 8.51 -8.87
N LEU A 215 6.08 8.26 -9.25
CA LEU A 215 4.97 9.14 -8.90
C LEU A 215 4.77 9.24 -7.39
N ALA A 216 4.82 8.11 -6.68
CA ALA A 216 4.75 8.08 -5.21
C ALA A 216 5.84 8.92 -4.56
N CYS A 217 7.08 8.85 -5.06
CA CYS A 217 8.17 9.70 -4.59
C CYS A 217 7.91 11.18 -4.83
N ILE A 218 7.51 11.57 -6.05
CA ILE A 218 7.24 12.97 -6.42
C ILE A 218 6.12 13.54 -5.53
N VAL A 219 5.02 12.82 -5.40
CA VAL A 219 3.87 13.25 -4.57
C VAL A 219 4.27 13.38 -3.11
N SER A 220 5.00 12.40 -2.57
CA SER A 220 5.46 12.43 -1.17
C SER A 220 6.40 13.61 -0.89
N VAL A 221 7.33 13.89 -1.79
CA VAL A 221 8.24 15.05 -1.68
C VAL A 221 7.45 16.36 -1.78
N ALA A 222 6.49 16.46 -2.69
CA ALA A 222 5.65 17.66 -2.84
C ALA A 222 4.82 17.92 -1.57
N TRP A 223 4.19 16.89 -1.00
CA TRP A 223 3.45 17.00 0.27
C TRP A 223 4.37 17.41 1.42
N THR A 224 5.54 16.77 1.55
CA THR A 224 6.53 17.08 2.58
C THR A 224 6.97 18.54 2.49
N ALA A 225 7.34 19.00 1.29
CA ALA A 225 7.77 20.39 1.05
C ALA A 225 6.65 21.40 1.34
N ALA A 226 5.42 21.13 0.89
CA ALA A 226 4.27 22.00 1.12
C ALA A 226 3.93 22.10 2.61
N CYS A 227 3.90 20.97 3.33
CA CYS A 227 3.57 20.93 4.76
C CYS A 227 4.67 21.60 5.62
N LEU A 228 5.95 21.28 5.37
CA LEU A 228 7.07 21.92 6.09
C LEU A 228 7.14 23.42 5.78
N GLY A 229 6.97 23.81 4.50
CA GLY A 229 6.93 25.22 4.10
C GLY A 229 5.78 25.97 4.76
N GLY A 230 4.58 25.38 4.81
CA GLY A 230 3.42 25.92 5.51
C GLY A 230 3.64 26.05 7.01
N ALA A 231 4.16 24.99 7.66
CA ALA A 231 4.48 25.01 9.09
C ALA A 231 5.53 26.08 9.41
N TRP A 232 6.58 26.19 8.60
CA TRP A 232 7.58 27.24 8.74
C TRP A 232 7.01 28.64 8.55
N ALA A 233 6.17 28.86 7.53
CA ALA A 233 5.53 30.14 7.26
C ALA A 233 4.63 30.61 8.43
N ILE A 234 3.93 29.67 9.07
CA ILE A 234 3.12 29.95 10.26
C ILE A 234 4.03 30.27 11.45
N LEU A 235 5.04 29.43 11.71
CA LEU A 235 5.93 29.57 12.87
C LEU A 235 6.73 30.88 12.83
N ARG A 236 7.24 31.29 11.67
CA ARG A 236 8.01 32.54 11.54
C ARG A 236 7.19 33.81 11.79
N ARG A 237 5.89 33.77 11.47
CA ARG A 237 4.95 34.92 11.66
C ARG A 237 4.33 34.92 13.05
N ARG A 238 4.64 33.88 13.85
CA ARG A 238 4.02 33.71 15.15
C ARG A 238 4.65 34.64 16.19
N ASP A 239 3.82 35.33 16.93
CA ASP A 239 4.23 36.13 18.07
C ASP A 239 4.17 35.28 19.35
N PHE A 240 5.28 35.23 20.09
CA PHE A 240 5.46 34.42 21.30
C PHE A 240 5.42 35.31 22.58
N ALA A 241 5.37 36.64 22.41
CA ALA A 241 5.39 37.58 23.52
C ALA A 241 4.03 37.77 24.19
N GLY A 242 2.93 37.44 23.50
CA GLY A 242 1.58 37.58 24.03
C GLY A 242 1.26 36.60 25.14
N THR A 243 0.64 37.09 26.24
CA THR A 243 -0.02 36.22 27.21
C THR A 243 -1.02 35.31 26.49
N PRO A 244 -1.17 34.05 26.90
CA PRO A 244 -2.19 33.16 26.34
C PRO A 244 -3.55 33.83 26.61
N SER A 245 -4.12 34.47 25.60
CA SER A 245 -5.46 35.02 25.70
C SER A 245 -6.40 33.81 25.87
N SER A 246 -6.94 33.67 27.06
CA SER A 246 -7.95 32.66 27.43
C SER A 246 -9.31 32.90 26.77
N GLY A 247 -9.34 33.67 25.70
CA GLY A 247 -10.55 34.10 25.05
C GLY A 247 -10.58 33.82 23.55
N ARG A 248 -11.45 32.96 23.16
CA ARG A 248 -11.82 32.52 21.81
C ARG A 248 -10.82 31.55 21.15
N SER A 249 -11.16 30.32 21.32
CA SER A 249 -10.68 29.22 20.50
C SER A 249 -10.67 29.61 19.02
N GLY A 250 -9.47 29.90 18.50
CA GLY A 250 -9.25 30.22 17.08
C GLY A 250 -9.47 29.06 16.13
N TRP A 251 -10.31 28.12 16.50
CA TRP A 251 -10.64 26.90 15.75
C TRP A 251 -11.27 27.20 14.38
N GLY A 252 -11.89 28.35 14.22
CA GLY A 252 -12.58 28.72 12.99
C GLY A 252 -11.67 28.92 11.77
N ARG A 253 -10.41 29.35 11.94
CA ARG A 253 -9.49 29.60 10.82
C ARG A 253 -8.77 28.33 10.32
N PRO A 254 -8.11 27.53 11.17
CA PRO A 254 -7.47 26.29 10.70
C PRO A 254 -8.50 25.24 10.26
N LEU A 255 -9.65 25.14 10.94
CA LEU A 255 -10.73 24.24 10.54
C LEU A 255 -11.31 24.63 9.17
N ARG A 256 -11.49 25.93 8.91
CA ARG A 256 -11.89 26.42 7.58
C ARG A 256 -10.85 26.10 6.51
N GLY A 257 -9.56 26.24 6.82
CA GLY A 257 -8.47 25.88 5.90
C GLY A 257 -8.48 24.37 5.55
N VAL A 258 -8.66 23.51 6.54
CA VAL A 258 -8.77 22.06 6.34
C VAL A 258 -10.05 21.72 5.57
N LEU A 259 -11.19 22.32 5.92
CA LEU A 259 -12.46 22.10 5.21
C LEU A 259 -12.40 22.60 3.77
N VAL A 260 -11.76 23.74 3.51
CA VAL A 260 -11.56 24.25 2.14
C VAL A 260 -10.62 23.35 1.36
N ALA A 261 -9.52 22.88 1.97
CA ALA A 261 -8.61 21.95 1.32
C ALA A 261 -9.27 20.59 1.01
N THR A 262 -10.05 20.05 1.95
CA THR A 262 -10.79 18.79 1.72
C THR A 262 -11.92 18.99 0.70
N ALA A 263 -12.61 20.13 0.70
CA ALA A 263 -13.62 20.43 -0.30
C ALA A 263 -13.01 20.62 -1.70
N LEU A 264 -11.85 21.28 -1.81
CA LEU A 264 -11.11 21.42 -3.07
C LEU A 264 -10.62 20.06 -3.58
N ILE A 265 -10.09 19.23 -2.71
CA ILE A 265 -9.70 17.87 -3.05
C ILE A 265 -10.94 17.08 -3.52
N ALA A 266 -12.05 17.14 -2.81
CA ALA A 266 -13.32 16.50 -3.20
C ALA A 266 -13.85 17.00 -4.54
N LEU A 267 -13.79 18.30 -4.80
CA LEU A 267 -14.18 18.91 -6.08
C LEU A 267 -13.26 18.48 -7.23
N LEU A 268 -11.95 18.44 -7.00
CA LEU A 268 -10.98 17.92 -7.95
C LEU A 268 -11.19 16.41 -8.21
N THR A 269 -11.63 15.65 -7.19
CA THR A 269 -11.95 14.23 -7.33
C THR A 269 -13.16 14.02 -8.24
N ILE A 270 -14.20 14.79 -8.05
CA ILE A 270 -15.42 14.71 -8.88
C ILE A 270 -15.10 15.12 -10.33
N ALA A 271 -14.34 16.20 -10.52
CA ALA A 271 -13.95 16.65 -11.87
C ALA A 271 -13.05 15.68 -12.62
N SER A 272 -12.20 14.92 -11.91
CA SER A 272 -11.25 13.97 -12.52
C SER A 272 -11.83 12.58 -12.79
N SER A 273 -13.02 12.26 -12.27
CA SER A 273 -13.73 11.00 -12.56
C SER A 273 -14.09 10.87 -14.06
N TRP A 274 -13.98 11.94 -14.83
CA TRP A 274 -14.32 12.03 -16.26
C TRP A 274 -13.10 11.86 -17.18
N GLY A 275 -11.89 11.66 -16.62
CA GLY A 275 -10.67 11.48 -17.42
C GLY A 275 -10.49 10.06 -17.97
N PRO A 276 -9.69 9.89 -19.05
CA PRO A 276 -9.36 8.57 -19.58
C PRO A 276 -8.62 7.74 -18.55
N THR A 277 -9.18 6.61 -18.18
CA THR A 277 -8.56 5.67 -17.24
C THR A 277 -7.76 4.63 -18.03
N GLY A 278 -6.54 4.34 -17.59
CA GLY A 278 -5.71 3.30 -18.21
C GLY A 278 -6.19 1.87 -17.91
N VAL A 279 -7.22 1.71 -17.06
CA VAL A 279 -7.82 0.40 -16.78
C VAL A 279 -8.80 0.04 -17.89
N THR A 280 -8.47 -0.98 -18.67
CA THR A 280 -9.30 -1.49 -19.79
C THR A 280 -9.34 -3.00 -19.79
N ALA A 281 -10.40 -3.57 -20.38
CA ALA A 281 -10.56 -5.03 -20.54
C ALA A 281 -9.34 -5.67 -21.24
N ALA A 282 -8.77 -5.00 -22.24
CA ALA A 282 -7.60 -5.51 -22.95
C ALA A 282 -6.36 -5.60 -22.08
N ARG A 283 -6.08 -4.56 -21.27
CA ARG A 283 -4.94 -4.57 -20.33
C ARG A 283 -5.11 -5.61 -19.23
N LEU A 284 -6.34 -5.73 -18.69
CA LEU A 284 -6.67 -6.74 -17.70
C LEU A 284 -6.49 -8.15 -18.27
N ARG A 285 -7.01 -8.42 -19.47
CA ARG A 285 -6.82 -9.69 -20.17
C ARG A 285 -5.35 -10.03 -20.38
N ASN A 286 -4.55 -9.06 -20.85
CA ASN A 286 -3.13 -9.26 -21.12
C ASN A 286 -2.30 -9.49 -19.83
N SER A 287 -2.84 -9.12 -18.67
CA SER A 287 -2.22 -9.39 -17.37
C SER A 287 -2.68 -10.71 -16.77
N ILE A 288 -3.99 -11.02 -16.81
CA ILE A 288 -4.54 -12.19 -16.12
C ILE A 288 -4.17 -13.50 -16.83
N ALA A 289 -4.11 -13.52 -18.17
CA ALA A 289 -3.83 -14.74 -18.93
C ALA A 289 -2.43 -15.33 -18.61
N PRO A 290 -1.32 -14.58 -18.67
CA PRO A 290 -0.02 -15.12 -18.27
C PRO A 290 0.06 -15.42 -16.77
N THR A 291 -0.63 -14.63 -15.93
CA THR A 291 -0.71 -14.89 -14.48
C THR A 291 -1.37 -16.23 -14.20
N PHE A 292 -2.49 -16.51 -14.83
CA PHE A 292 -3.19 -17.78 -14.70
C PHE A 292 -2.30 -18.95 -15.17
N SER A 293 -1.61 -18.81 -16.30
CA SER A 293 -0.67 -19.83 -16.80
C SER A 293 0.42 -20.16 -15.77
N ASN A 294 1.08 -19.14 -15.21
CA ASN A 294 2.13 -19.33 -14.21
C ASN A 294 1.60 -20.00 -12.93
N LEU A 295 0.43 -19.56 -12.45
CA LEU A 295 -0.18 -20.13 -11.24
C LEU A 295 -0.67 -21.57 -11.46
N THR A 296 -1.14 -21.90 -12.66
CA THR A 296 -1.48 -23.28 -13.04
C THR A 296 -0.25 -24.18 -12.94
N LEU A 297 0.91 -23.73 -13.42
CA LEU A 297 2.15 -24.50 -13.29
C LEU A 297 2.56 -24.70 -11.83
N ILE A 298 2.37 -23.69 -10.98
CA ILE A 298 2.64 -23.83 -9.54
C ILE A 298 1.68 -24.87 -8.93
N GLN A 299 0.39 -24.79 -9.26
CA GLN A 299 -0.61 -25.75 -8.79
C GLN A 299 -0.26 -27.19 -9.23
N GLN A 300 0.15 -27.38 -10.49
CA GLN A 300 0.55 -28.71 -10.99
C GLN A 300 1.79 -29.25 -10.27
N ARG A 301 2.78 -28.39 -10.00
CA ARG A 301 3.95 -28.79 -9.20
C ARG A 301 3.59 -29.19 -7.78
N LEU A 302 2.71 -28.43 -7.12
CA LEU A 302 2.18 -28.77 -5.79
C LEU A 302 1.43 -30.12 -5.81
N ALA A 303 0.74 -30.44 -6.91
CA ALA A 303 0.10 -31.74 -7.11
C ALA A 303 1.04 -32.84 -7.53
N GLY A 304 2.38 -32.63 -7.55
CA GLY A 304 3.40 -33.62 -7.92
C GLY A 304 3.59 -33.80 -9.42
N ARG A 305 3.00 -32.97 -10.27
CA ARG A 305 3.12 -33.03 -11.73
C ARG A 305 4.21 -32.06 -12.21
N THR A 306 5.37 -32.59 -12.57
CA THR A 306 6.55 -31.76 -12.92
C THR A 306 6.79 -31.58 -14.42
N GLY A 307 6.04 -32.26 -15.28
CA GLY A 307 6.25 -32.27 -16.75
C GLY A 307 5.60 -31.11 -17.50
N GLU A 308 4.78 -30.32 -16.86
CA GLU A 308 4.04 -29.21 -17.50
C GLU A 308 4.94 -27.98 -17.65
N THR A 309 4.84 -27.34 -18.82
CA THR A 309 5.53 -26.08 -19.14
C THR A 309 4.55 -25.07 -19.72
N THR A 310 4.92 -23.79 -19.73
CA THR A 310 4.11 -22.74 -20.36
C THR A 310 3.85 -22.98 -21.85
N ALA A 311 4.72 -23.72 -22.53
CA ALA A 311 4.58 -24.06 -23.96
C ALA A 311 3.39 -25.01 -24.22
N ASN A 312 3.01 -25.80 -23.20
CA ASN A 312 1.92 -26.76 -23.30
C ASN A 312 0.56 -26.20 -22.87
N LEU A 313 0.55 -24.93 -22.43
CA LEU A 313 -0.63 -24.24 -21.93
C LEU A 313 -0.95 -23.04 -22.81
N THR A 314 -2.08 -23.09 -23.51
CA THR A 314 -2.61 -21.92 -24.21
C THR A 314 -3.79 -21.37 -23.41
N ILE A 315 -3.64 -20.17 -22.88
CA ILE A 315 -4.65 -19.52 -22.06
C ILE A 315 -5.38 -18.45 -22.88
N MET A 316 -6.71 -18.57 -22.93
CA MET A 316 -7.59 -17.55 -23.47
C MET A 316 -8.36 -16.88 -22.33
N ALA A 317 -8.36 -15.57 -22.30
CA ALA A 317 -9.10 -14.81 -21.29
C ALA A 317 -10.05 -13.82 -21.98
N HIS A 318 -11.28 -13.80 -21.54
CA HIS A 318 -12.31 -12.85 -21.98
C HIS A 318 -12.70 -12.01 -20.77
N CYS A 319 -12.32 -10.74 -20.78
CA CYS A 319 -12.60 -9.82 -19.69
C CYS A 319 -13.66 -8.79 -20.09
N GLY A 320 -14.53 -8.47 -19.16
CA GLY A 320 -15.57 -7.47 -19.32
C GLY A 320 -15.92 -6.82 -17.99
N ARG A 321 -16.84 -5.87 -18.03
CA ARG A 321 -17.39 -5.20 -16.87
C ARG A 321 -18.89 -5.45 -16.80
N ARG A 322 -19.44 -5.73 -15.61
CA ARG A 322 -20.86 -6.03 -15.43
C ARG A 322 -21.72 -4.78 -15.57
N SER A 323 -21.17 -3.62 -15.19
CA SER A 323 -21.87 -2.34 -15.26
C SER A 323 -20.94 -1.23 -15.75
N GLY A 324 -21.47 -0.23 -16.46
CA GLY A 324 -20.75 0.97 -16.84
C GLY A 324 -19.95 0.89 -18.14
N SER A 325 -18.96 1.79 -18.29
CA SER A 325 -18.28 2.10 -19.56
C SER A 325 -17.18 1.13 -19.99
N GLY A 326 -17.02 -0.04 -19.40
CA GLY A 326 -15.93 -0.98 -19.74
C GLY A 326 -14.52 -0.44 -19.54
N ARG A 327 -14.37 0.66 -18.79
CA ARG A 327 -13.11 1.32 -18.46
C ARG A 327 -13.13 1.79 -17.01
N GLY A 328 -11.96 1.93 -16.40
CA GLY A 328 -11.77 2.46 -15.04
C GLY A 328 -11.67 1.41 -13.96
N PRO A 329 -11.18 1.82 -12.76
CA PRO A 329 -11.13 0.97 -11.60
C PRO A 329 -12.54 0.62 -11.10
N GLY A 330 -12.69 -0.47 -10.35
CA GLY A 330 -13.94 -0.92 -9.77
C GLY A 330 -13.95 -2.41 -9.46
N ASP A 331 -14.94 -2.84 -8.71
CA ASP A 331 -15.10 -4.22 -8.25
C ASP A 331 -16.11 -5.03 -9.11
N ASP A 332 -16.53 -4.47 -10.22
CA ASP A 332 -17.53 -5.03 -11.14
C ASP A 332 -16.95 -5.65 -12.41
N TRP A 333 -15.64 -5.88 -12.42
CA TRP A 333 -14.96 -6.58 -13.50
C TRP A 333 -15.11 -8.09 -13.35
N PHE A 334 -15.10 -8.77 -14.49
CA PHE A 334 -15.02 -10.24 -14.55
C PHE A 334 -14.11 -10.67 -15.70
N CYS A 335 -13.46 -11.82 -15.55
CA CYS A 335 -12.74 -12.47 -16.64
C CYS A 335 -13.07 -13.97 -16.63
N THR A 336 -13.51 -14.49 -17.77
CA THR A 336 -13.59 -15.93 -18.01
C THR A 336 -12.29 -16.39 -18.64
N VAL A 337 -11.65 -17.36 -18.03
CA VAL A 337 -10.36 -17.89 -18.44
C VAL A 337 -10.54 -19.33 -18.86
N ASP A 338 -10.15 -19.64 -20.10
CA ASP A 338 -10.15 -20.96 -20.69
C ASP A 338 -8.69 -21.45 -20.88
N ALA A 339 -8.42 -22.66 -20.49
CA ALA A 339 -7.10 -23.29 -20.65
C ALA A 339 -7.17 -24.44 -21.65
N LEU A 340 -6.41 -24.33 -22.73
CA LEU A 340 -6.15 -25.46 -23.63
C LEU A 340 -4.86 -26.15 -23.18
N ILE A 341 -4.96 -27.41 -22.81
CA ILE A 341 -3.85 -28.22 -22.35
C ILE A 341 -3.44 -29.16 -23.48
N ALA A 342 -2.23 -28.98 -24.00
CA ALA A 342 -1.65 -29.82 -25.03
C ALA A 342 -0.59 -30.72 -24.40
N GLN A 343 -0.91 -31.98 -24.16
CA GLN A 343 0.06 -32.99 -23.66
C GLN A 343 0.74 -33.71 -24.84
N PRO A 344 2.06 -33.97 -24.75
CA PRO A 344 2.75 -34.73 -25.77
C PRO A 344 2.12 -36.13 -25.99
N GLY A 345 1.69 -36.42 -27.22
CA GLY A 345 1.06 -37.68 -27.57
C GLY A 345 -0.43 -37.84 -27.23
N ALA A 346 -1.07 -36.80 -26.68
CA ALA A 346 -2.52 -36.78 -26.41
C ALA A 346 -3.21 -35.72 -27.25
N VAL A 347 -4.52 -35.91 -27.47
CA VAL A 347 -5.35 -34.88 -28.12
C VAL A 347 -5.48 -33.68 -27.16
N PRO A 348 -5.18 -32.45 -27.62
CA PRO A 348 -5.38 -31.28 -26.81
C PRO A 348 -6.82 -31.18 -26.31
N PHE A 349 -7.02 -30.84 -25.04
CA PHE A 349 -8.36 -30.67 -24.48
C PHE A 349 -8.52 -29.31 -23.82
N TRP A 350 -9.71 -28.75 -23.91
CA TRP A 350 -10.10 -27.56 -23.16
C TRP A 350 -10.44 -27.93 -21.74
N GLY A 351 -9.83 -27.21 -20.78
CA GLY A 351 -10.26 -27.27 -19.40
C GLY A 351 -11.65 -26.63 -19.21
N THR A 352 -12.22 -26.82 -18.04
CA THR A 352 -13.47 -26.12 -17.70
C THR A 352 -13.20 -24.61 -17.58
N PRO A 353 -14.00 -23.74 -18.27
CA PRO A 353 -13.83 -22.29 -18.16
C PRO A 353 -14.06 -21.84 -16.72
N VAL A 354 -13.19 -20.95 -16.25
CA VAL A 354 -13.24 -20.39 -14.90
C VAL A 354 -13.56 -18.91 -15.01
N THR A 355 -14.64 -18.48 -14.36
CA THR A 355 -15.01 -17.07 -14.29
C THR A 355 -14.56 -16.49 -12.95
N TYR A 356 -13.73 -15.47 -13.02
CA TYR A 356 -13.23 -14.70 -11.87
C TYR A 356 -14.01 -13.40 -11.72
N ASP A 357 -14.40 -13.09 -10.50
CA ASP A 357 -14.85 -11.77 -10.09
C ASP A 357 -13.63 -10.94 -9.71
N ILE A 358 -13.50 -9.73 -10.25
CA ILE A 358 -12.26 -8.97 -10.19
C ILE A 358 -12.51 -7.56 -9.70
N GLY A 359 -11.82 -7.21 -8.61
CA GLY A 359 -11.67 -5.83 -8.16
C GLY A 359 -10.36 -5.24 -8.69
N VAL A 360 -10.44 -4.17 -9.46
CA VAL A 360 -9.29 -3.46 -10.03
C VAL A 360 -9.13 -2.12 -9.35
N LYS A 361 -7.98 -1.90 -8.73
CA LYS A 361 -7.61 -0.63 -8.09
C LYS A 361 -7.10 0.39 -9.13
N THR A 362 -7.08 1.65 -8.74
CA THR A 362 -6.58 2.77 -9.58
C THR A 362 -5.10 2.66 -9.95
N ASN A 363 -4.29 2.00 -9.14
CA ASN A 363 -2.88 1.71 -9.42
C ASN A 363 -2.68 0.55 -10.43
N GLY A 364 -3.75 0.00 -10.99
CA GLY A 364 -3.69 -1.13 -11.92
C GLY A 364 -3.48 -2.49 -11.27
N CYS A 365 -3.44 -2.56 -9.94
CA CYS A 365 -3.39 -3.83 -9.24
C CYS A 365 -4.82 -4.39 -9.07
N TYR A 366 -4.96 -5.70 -9.19
CA TYR A 366 -6.25 -6.37 -9.11
C TYR A 366 -6.20 -7.63 -8.23
N LYS A 367 -7.36 -7.95 -7.66
CA LYS A 367 -7.66 -9.21 -6.98
C LYS A 367 -8.76 -9.91 -7.75
N ALA A 368 -8.49 -11.10 -8.24
CA ALA A 368 -9.43 -11.94 -8.94
C ALA A 368 -9.76 -13.16 -8.08
N GLN A 369 -11.04 -13.39 -7.83
CA GLN A 369 -11.55 -14.50 -7.02
C GLN A 369 -12.44 -15.38 -7.85
N ALA A 370 -12.18 -16.70 -7.83
CA ALA A 370 -13.04 -17.69 -8.47
C ALA A 370 -13.96 -18.35 -7.44
N PRO A 371 -15.17 -18.78 -7.83
CA PRO A 371 -16.02 -19.56 -6.96
C PRO A 371 -15.37 -20.94 -6.68
N PRO A 372 -15.48 -21.45 -5.44
CA PRO A 372 -14.90 -22.76 -5.08
C PRO A 372 -15.36 -23.93 -5.95
N THR A 373 -16.55 -23.81 -6.55
CA THR A 373 -17.11 -24.80 -7.47
C THR A 373 -16.33 -24.97 -8.76
N SER A 374 -15.55 -23.93 -9.16
CA SER A 374 -14.80 -23.94 -10.43
C SER A 374 -13.33 -24.32 -10.24
N VAL A 375 -12.68 -23.87 -9.16
CA VAL A 375 -11.23 -24.05 -8.92
C VAL A 375 -10.90 -24.84 -7.66
N GLY A 376 -11.92 -25.22 -6.90
CA GLY A 376 -11.75 -25.81 -5.57
C GLY A 376 -11.62 -24.77 -4.45
N ASN A 377 -11.45 -25.26 -3.24
CA ASN A 377 -11.34 -24.41 -2.05
C ASN A 377 -10.02 -23.61 -2.02
N LEU A 378 -9.96 -22.61 -1.16
CA LEU A 378 -8.76 -21.80 -0.91
C LEU A 378 -7.56 -22.62 -0.48
N LEU A 379 -7.79 -23.73 0.22
CA LEU A 379 -6.78 -24.72 0.60
C LEU A 379 -6.96 -25.99 -0.20
N MET A 380 -5.85 -26.53 -0.71
CA MET A 380 -5.76 -27.81 -1.40
C MET A 380 -4.73 -28.72 -0.71
N ARG A 381 -4.75 -30.00 -1.01
CA ARG A 381 -3.70 -30.92 -0.57
C ARG A 381 -2.62 -31.01 -1.64
N ASP A 382 -1.35 -30.89 -1.23
CA ASP A 382 -0.21 -31.15 -2.09
C ASP A 382 0.03 -32.65 -2.32
N ALA A 383 1.06 -33.00 -3.08
CA ALA A 383 1.46 -34.38 -3.33
C ALA A 383 1.84 -35.15 -2.05
N HIS A 384 2.18 -34.45 -0.97
CA HIS A 384 2.52 -35.01 0.34
C HIS A 384 1.35 -34.96 1.34
N HIS A 385 0.14 -34.66 0.86
CA HIS A 385 -1.08 -34.51 1.65
C HIS A 385 -1.09 -33.34 2.65
N HIS A 386 -0.14 -32.42 2.59
CA HIS A 386 -0.14 -31.20 3.38
C HIS A 386 -1.19 -30.22 2.83
N LEU A 387 -1.80 -29.46 3.72
CA LEU A 387 -2.70 -28.38 3.33
C LEU A 387 -1.86 -27.17 2.86
N VAL A 388 -2.02 -26.83 1.60
CA VAL A 388 -1.36 -25.68 0.96
C VAL A 388 -2.39 -24.76 0.33
N VAL A 389 -2.02 -23.53 0.09
CA VAL A 389 -2.90 -22.56 -0.59
C VAL A 389 -3.08 -22.97 -2.04
N ASN A 390 -4.34 -22.95 -2.51
CA ASN A 390 -4.67 -23.14 -3.91
C ASN A 390 -4.35 -21.85 -4.70
N PRO A 391 -3.34 -21.87 -5.58
CA PRO A 391 -2.90 -20.67 -6.30
C PRO A 391 -3.99 -20.06 -7.21
N LEU A 392 -4.93 -20.87 -7.68
CA LEU A 392 -5.98 -20.45 -8.60
C LEU A 392 -7.24 -19.94 -7.91
N ALA A 393 -7.41 -20.14 -6.60
CA ALA A 393 -8.58 -19.68 -5.87
C ALA A 393 -8.64 -18.15 -5.78
N THR A 394 -7.48 -17.50 -5.61
CA THR A 394 -7.36 -16.04 -5.60
C THR A 394 -6.10 -15.63 -6.34
N ILE A 395 -6.26 -14.87 -7.39
CA ILE A 395 -5.17 -14.36 -8.22
C ILE A 395 -4.94 -12.89 -7.92
N TYR A 396 -3.70 -12.52 -7.68
CA TYR A 396 -3.26 -11.14 -7.55
C TYR A 396 -2.32 -10.80 -8.71
N GLY A 397 -2.57 -9.67 -9.35
CA GLY A 397 -1.74 -9.16 -10.42
C GLY A 397 -1.76 -7.65 -10.49
N CYS A 398 -0.84 -7.06 -11.23
CA CYS A 398 -0.81 -5.64 -11.53
C CYS A 398 -0.41 -5.43 -12.98
N PHE A 399 -0.94 -4.37 -13.57
CA PHE A 399 -0.51 -3.86 -14.88
C PHE A 399 -0.32 -2.35 -14.78
N ASN A 400 0.49 -1.79 -15.69
CA ASN A 400 0.69 -0.34 -15.71
C ASN A 400 -0.59 0.35 -16.21
N PRO A 401 -1.26 1.18 -15.38
CA PRO A 401 -2.49 1.87 -15.77
C PRO A 401 -2.23 3.15 -16.59
N MET A 402 -0.95 3.58 -16.73
CA MET A 402 -0.55 4.76 -17.47
C MET A 402 -0.26 4.47 -18.94
#